data_acdb3c39ca622145f3db34c2fb4bdab4
#
_entry.id   acdb3c39ca622145f3db34c2fb4bdab4
#
_cell.length_a   1.000
_cell.length_b   1.000
_cell.length_c   1.000
_cell.angle_alpha   90.00
_cell.angle_beta   90.00
_cell.angle_gamma   90.00
#
_symmetry.space_group_name_H-M   'P 1'
#
loop_
_entity.id
_entity.type
_entity.pdbx_description
1 polymer ?
#
loop_
_entity_poly.entity_id
_entity_poly.type
_entity_poly.pdbx_seq_one_letter_code
_entity_poly.pdbx_strand_id
1 'polypeptide(L)'
;MRTEKEKMINGDLYEPVDEELMKDRLHARKLTRLFNQTIETDIEKRTNLLKELLGGAKDNVYIEPNFKCDYGYNIHVGENFFANFDCIMLDICPIRFGDNCMLAPGVHIYSATHPLHPDERNSGKEYGEPVTIGDNVWIGGGAIINPGVTIGDNVVVVGAGAVVTKNVQSNVVIGGNPARVIKQLVV
;
A
#
# COMPACT_ATOMS: atom_id res chain seq x y z
N MET A 1 15.33 23.63 -6.13
CA MET A 1 13.85 23.53 -6.12
C MET A 1 13.56 22.03 -6.14
N ARG A 2 12.60 21.52 -5.34
CA ARG A 2 12.26 20.06 -5.37
C ARG A 2 11.62 19.72 -6.69
N THR A 3 11.91 18.52 -7.23
CA THR A 3 11.20 17.94 -8.38
C THR A 3 9.77 17.58 -7.98
N GLU A 4 8.88 17.35 -8.96
CA GLU A 4 7.51 16.90 -8.67
C GLU A 4 7.48 15.52 -8.00
N LYS A 5 8.42 14.66 -8.35
CA LYS A 5 8.63 13.36 -7.69
C LYS A 5 9.05 13.52 -6.22
N GLU A 6 9.98 14.41 -5.91
CA GLU A 6 10.36 14.68 -4.53
C GLU A 6 9.20 15.25 -3.72
N LYS A 7 8.39 16.15 -4.32
CA LYS A 7 7.17 16.67 -3.67
C LYS A 7 6.20 15.54 -3.37
N MET A 8 5.88 14.72 -4.36
CA MET A 8 4.98 13.58 -4.24
C MET A 8 5.38 12.64 -3.10
N ILE A 9 6.64 12.21 -3.07
CA ILE A 9 7.15 11.28 -2.05
C ILE A 9 7.10 11.89 -0.65
N ASN A 10 7.31 13.21 -0.53
CA ASN A 10 7.25 13.92 0.74
C ASN A 10 5.83 14.32 1.19
N GLY A 11 4.80 14.04 0.40
CA GLY A 11 3.42 14.39 0.72
C GLY A 11 3.07 15.87 0.43
N ASP A 12 3.92 16.59 -0.28
CA ASP A 12 3.64 17.95 -0.73
C ASP A 12 2.67 17.93 -1.92
N LEU A 13 2.00 19.04 -2.16
CA LEU A 13 1.16 19.23 -3.35
C LEU A 13 2.03 19.19 -4.61
N TYR A 14 1.73 18.29 -5.56
CA TYR A 14 2.54 18.05 -6.75
C TYR A 14 1.68 17.98 -8.03
N GLU A 15 2.36 18.06 -9.17
CA GLU A 15 1.75 17.97 -10.50
C GLU A 15 1.84 16.52 -11.04
N PRO A 16 0.73 15.74 -11.06
CA PRO A 16 0.77 14.33 -11.41
C PRO A 16 1.02 14.06 -12.91
N VAL A 17 0.89 15.07 -13.77
CA VAL A 17 1.17 14.97 -15.21
C VAL A 17 2.62 15.31 -15.55
N ASP A 18 3.50 15.48 -14.55
CA ASP A 18 4.94 15.61 -14.75
C ASP A 18 5.50 14.45 -15.59
N GLU A 19 6.45 14.76 -16.47
CA GLU A 19 6.97 13.79 -17.45
C GLU A 19 7.68 12.61 -16.80
N GLU A 20 8.45 12.84 -15.71
CA GLU A 20 9.12 11.78 -14.97
C GLU A 20 8.07 10.86 -14.33
N LEU A 21 7.09 11.44 -13.64
CA LEU A 21 6.03 10.69 -12.97
C LEU A 21 5.16 9.89 -13.93
N MET A 22 4.85 10.42 -15.11
CA MET A 22 4.13 9.68 -16.14
C MET A 22 4.94 8.47 -16.65
N LYS A 23 6.24 8.62 -16.87
CA LYS A 23 7.11 7.51 -17.27
C LYS A 23 7.18 6.43 -16.19
N ASP A 24 7.33 6.83 -14.93
CA ASP A 24 7.38 5.93 -13.79
C ASP A 24 6.08 5.11 -13.65
N ARG A 25 4.91 5.75 -13.75
CA ARG A 25 3.62 5.05 -13.74
C ARG A 25 3.46 4.07 -14.91
N LEU A 26 3.88 4.45 -16.10
CA LEU A 26 3.84 3.55 -17.26
C LEU A 26 4.75 2.33 -17.05
N HIS A 27 5.93 2.53 -16.44
CA HIS A 27 6.84 1.44 -16.09
C HIS A 27 6.19 0.49 -15.06
N ALA A 28 5.66 1.03 -13.96
CA ALA A 28 4.96 0.25 -12.95
C ALA A 28 3.78 -0.54 -13.52
N ARG A 29 2.96 0.07 -14.40
CA ARG A 29 1.85 -0.59 -15.08
C ARG A 29 2.29 -1.71 -16.03
N LYS A 30 3.46 -1.55 -16.67
CA LYS A 30 4.06 -2.62 -17.46
C LYS A 30 4.46 -3.80 -16.58
N LEU A 31 5.14 -3.55 -15.46
CA LEU A 31 5.59 -4.60 -14.54
C LEU A 31 4.41 -5.32 -13.88
N THR A 32 3.42 -4.58 -13.38
CA THR A 32 2.21 -5.18 -12.80
C THR A 32 1.43 -6.01 -13.81
N ARG A 33 1.34 -5.57 -15.07
CA ARG A 33 0.72 -6.38 -16.12
C ARG A 33 1.50 -7.66 -16.39
N LEU A 34 2.82 -7.60 -16.49
CA LEU A 34 3.67 -8.78 -16.68
C LEU A 34 3.57 -9.75 -15.51
N PHE A 35 3.55 -9.24 -14.28
CA PHE A 35 3.35 -10.01 -13.07
C PHE A 35 1.98 -10.71 -13.05
N ASN A 36 0.91 -9.97 -13.30
CA ASN A 36 -0.46 -10.50 -13.29
C ASN A 36 -0.75 -11.52 -14.43
N GLN A 37 0.10 -11.57 -15.44
CA GLN A 37 0.04 -12.55 -16.53
C GLN A 37 0.91 -13.78 -16.30
N THR A 38 1.60 -13.89 -15.17
CA THR A 38 2.37 -15.10 -14.83
C THR A 38 1.45 -16.25 -14.47
N ILE A 39 1.91 -17.46 -14.73
CA ILE A 39 1.23 -18.66 -14.26
C ILE A 39 1.74 -19.06 -12.86
N GLU A 40 1.00 -19.89 -12.17
CA GLU A 40 1.26 -20.30 -10.77
C GLU A 40 2.62 -20.99 -10.55
N THR A 41 3.21 -21.55 -11.59
CA THR A 41 4.53 -22.22 -11.54
C THR A 41 5.70 -21.27 -11.82
N ASP A 42 5.44 -20.02 -12.22
CA ASP A 42 6.45 -19.02 -12.56
C ASP A 42 7.07 -18.32 -11.32
N ILE A 43 7.40 -19.07 -10.27
CA ILE A 43 7.81 -18.52 -8.95
C ILE A 43 9.00 -17.56 -9.07
N GLU A 44 10.07 -17.97 -9.73
CA GLU A 44 11.28 -17.13 -9.90
C GLU A 44 10.96 -15.85 -10.69
N LYS A 45 10.18 -15.97 -11.77
CA LYS A 45 9.76 -14.82 -12.59
C LYS A 45 8.91 -13.84 -11.79
N ARG A 46 7.96 -14.34 -10.99
CA ARG A 46 7.14 -13.53 -10.07
C ARG A 46 8.02 -12.77 -9.09
N THR A 47 8.94 -13.46 -8.42
CA THR A 47 9.86 -12.84 -7.46
C THR A 47 10.72 -11.75 -8.10
N ASN A 48 11.27 -12.00 -9.28
CA ASN A 48 12.10 -11.03 -10.00
C ASN A 48 11.30 -9.78 -10.41
N LEU A 49 10.07 -9.96 -10.91
CA LEU A 49 9.18 -8.84 -11.26
C LEU A 49 8.78 -8.01 -10.03
N LEU A 50 8.53 -8.64 -8.89
CA LEU A 50 8.24 -7.93 -7.64
C LEU A 50 9.46 -7.16 -7.12
N LYS A 51 10.66 -7.74 -7.19
CA LYS A 51 11.90 -7.05 -6.81
C LYS A 51 12.21 -5.85 -7.72
N GLU A 52 11.85 -5.92 -9.00
CA GLU A 52 11.99 -4.79 -9.93
C GLU A 52 10.93 -3.71 -9.66
N LEU A 53 9.71 -4.11 -9.30
CA LEU A 53 8.57 -3.22 -9.10
C LEU A 53 8.64 -2.47 -7.76
N LEU A 54 8.92 -3.20 -6.66
CA LEU A 54 8.82 -2.66 -5.30
C LEU A 54 10.08 -1.89 -4.91
N GLY A 55 9.92 -0.82 -4.15
CA GLY A 55 11.03 -0.02 -3.64
C GLY A 55 11.89 -0.74 -2.60
N GLY A 56 11.35 -1.76 -1.95
CA GLY A 56 12.07 -2.64 -1.04
C GLY A 56 11.30 -3.92 -0.78
N ALA A 57 11.91 -5.06 -1.11
CA ALA A 57 11.35 -6.38 -0.86
C ALA A 57 12.46 -7.34 -0.43
N LYS A 58 12.18 -8.17 0.56
CA LYS A 58 13.06 -9.25 0.99
C LYS A 58 12.89 -10.49 0.10
N ASP A 59 13.71 -11.51 0.31
CA ASP A 59 13.74 -12.69 -0.57
C ASP A 59 12.46 -13.53 -0.55
N ASN A 60 11.74 -13.51 0.56
CA ASN A 60 10.51 -14.28 0.80
C ASN A 60 9.22 -13.46 0.67
N VAL A 61 9.21 -12.42 -0.19
CA VAL A 61 7.99 -11.72 -0.56
C VAL A 61 7.11 -12.62 -1.43
N TYR A 62 5.82 -12.70 -1.08
CA TYR A 62 4.84 -13.42 -1.88
C TYR A 62 3.57 -12.59 -2.06
N ILE A 63 3.19 -12.37 -3.31
CA ILE A 63 1.98 -11.64 -3.70
C ILE A 63 1.22 -12.49 -4.73
N GLU A 64 -0.08 -12.66 -4.53
CA GLU A 64 -0.94 -13.29 -5.54
C GLU A 64 -1.44 -12.27 -6.56
N PRO A 65 -1.55 -12.65 -7.83
CA PRO A 65 -2.32 -11.87 -8.82
C PRO A 65 -3.83 -11.81 -8.45
N ASN A 66 -4.57 -10.75 -8.80
CA ASN A 66 -4.08 -9.56 -9.49
C ASN A 66 -3.61 -8.52 -8.47
N PHE A 67 -2.42 -8.03 -8.63
CA PHE A 67 -1.90 -6.92 -7.82
C PHE A 67 -1.94 -5.63 -8.63
N LYS A 68 -2.22 -4.48 -8.00
CA LYS A 68 -2.20 -3.16 -8.62
C LYS A 68 -1.52 -2.13 -7.72
N CYS A 69 -0.74 -1.26 -8.33
CA CYS A 69 -0.13 -0.11 -7.65
C CYS A 69 0.02 1.06 -8.63
N ASP A 70 0.39 2.25 -8.13
CA ASP A 70 0.67 3.42 -8.97
C ASP A 70 2.11 3.42 -9.46
N TYR A 71 3.07 3.32 -8.56
CA TYR A 71 4.51 3.41 -8.86
C TYR A 71 5.28 2.16 -8.46
N GLY A 72 4.88 1.48 -7.41
CA GLY A 72 5.55 0.31 -6.84
C GLY A 72 6.80 0.67 -6.03
N TYR A 73 7.64 1.59 -6.48
CA TYR A 73 8.88 1.95 -5.79
C TYR A 73 8.67 2.63 -4.42
N ASN A 74 7.47 3.10 -4.11
CA ASN A 74 7.12 3.62 -2.79
C ASN A 74 6.61 2.53 -1.83
N ILE A 75 6.46 1.28 -2.29
CA ILE A 75 6.05 0.15 -1.47
C ILE A 75 7.28 -0.57 -0.94
N HIS A 76 7.39 -0.67 0.38
CA HIS A 76 8.47 -1.37 1.07
C HIS A 76 7.88 -2.43 1.99
N VAL A 77 8.33 -3.66 1.83
CA VAL A 77 7.84 -4.81 2.60
C VAL A 77 8.98 -5.49 3.35
N GLY A 78 8.71 -5.90 4.59
CA GLY A 78 9.64 -6.64 5.43
C GLY A 78 9.73 -8.13 5.08
N GLU A 79 10.31 -8.91 5.99
CA GLU A 79 10.44 -10.37 5.89
C GLU A 79 9.07 -11.04 5.92
N ASN A 80 8.92 -12.17 5.22
CA ASN A 80 7.70 -13.00 5.22
C ASN A 80 6.41 -12.25 4.87
N PHE A 81 6.52 -11.26 3.99
CA PHE A 81 5.34 -10.53 3.53
C PHE A 81 4.49 -11.39 2.61
N PHE A 82 3.19 -11.46 2.91
CA PHE A 82 2.20 -12.15 2.10
C PHE A 82 1.02 -11.23 1.74
N ALA A 83 0.69 -11.14 0.46
CA ALA A 83 -0.56 -10.51 0.00
C ALA A 83 -1.35 -11.48 -0.88
N ASN A 84 -2.62 -11.64 -0.55
CA ASN A 84 -3.55 -12.48 -1.28
C ASN A 84 -4.10 -11.75 -2.53
N PHE A 85 -5.02 -12.41 -3.25
CA PHE A 85 -5.56 -11.93 -4.53
C PHE A 85 -6.17 -10.53 -4.47
N ASP A 86 -6.06 -9.79 -5.58
CA ASP A 86 -6.74 -8.52 -5.84
C ASP A 86 -6.40 -7.38 -4.86
N CYS A 87 -5.20 -7.40 -4.27
CA CYS A 87 -4.73 -6.29 -3.44
C CYS A 87 -4.37 -5.07 -4.28
N ILE A 88 -4.71 -3.86 -3.77
CA ILE A 88 -4.45 -2.58 -4.41
C ILE A 88 -3.69 -1.67 -3.45
N MET A 89 -2.57 -1.09 -3.92
CA MET A 89 -1.78 -0.12 -3.16
C MET A 89 -1.58 1.15 -4.01
N LEU A 90 -2.23 2.26 -3.65
CA LEU A 90 -2.00 3.55 -4.33
C LEU A 90 -0.86 4.27 -3.63
N ASP A 91 0.34 4.05 -4.13
CA ASP A 91 1.61 4.37 -3.49
C ASP A 91 2.24 5.67 -4.01
N ILE A 92 1.51 6.78 -4.04
CA ILE A 92 2.10 8.09 -4.36
C ILE A 92 3.06 8.56 -3.25
N CYS A 93 2.76 8.26 -1.98
CA CYS A 93 3.67 8.37 -0.85
C CYS A 93 4.09 6.98 -0.34
N PRO A 94 5.15 6.88 0.48
CA PRO A 94 5.61 5.61 1.00
C PRO A 94 4.52 4.80 1.73
N ILE A 95 4.41 3.53 1.37
CA ILE A 95 3.67 2.50 2.09
C ILE A 95 4.70 1.51 2.63
N ARG A 96 4.81 1.41 3.95
CA ARG A 96 5.83 0.59 4.62
C ARG A 96 5.19 -0.48 5.47
N PHE A 97 5.69 -1.71 5.34
CA PHE A 97 5.32 -2.84 6.16
C PHE A 97 6.54 -3.34 6.93
N GLY A 98 6.33 -3.71 8.18
CA GLY A 98 7.27 -4.49 8.97
C GLY A 98 7.28 -5.97 8.55
N ASP A 99 7.85 -6.80 9.40
CA ASP A 99 7.98 -8.23 9.15
C ASP A 99 6.69 -9.02 9.45
N ASN A 100 6.53 -10.17 8.80
CA ASN A 100 5.42 -11.12 9.00
C ASN A 100 4.03 -10.50 8.80
N CYS A 101 3.89 -9.60 7.84
CA CYS A 101 2.61 -9.02 7.50
C CYS A 101 1.83 -9.89 6.50
N MET A 102 0.54 -10.06 6.76
CA MET A 102 -0.37 -10.83 5.90
C MET A 102 -1.58 -10.00 5.50
N LEU A 103 -1.84 -9.94 4.20
CA LEU A 103 -3.01 -9.29 3.62
C LEU A 103 -3.93 -10.34 3.02
N ALA A 104 -5.20 -10.34 3.42
CA ALA A 104 -6.24 -11.17 2.83
C ALA A 104 -6.72 -10.60 1.48
N PRO A 105 -7.57 -11.31 0.72
CA PRO A 105 -8.01 -10.87 -0.60
C PRO A 105 -8.69 -9.50 -0.59
N GLY A 106 -8.43 -8.71 -1.62
CA GLY A 106 -9.09 -7.43 -1.84
C GLY A 106 -8.75 -6.36 -0.80
N VAL A 107 -7.59 -6.43 -0.16
CA VAL A 107 -7.11 -5.37 0.73
C VAL A 107 -6.66 -4.18 -0.08
N HIS A 108 -7.11 -2.98 0.30
CA HIS A 108 -6.73 -1.72 -0.33
C HIS A 108 -5.96 -0.84 0.66
N ILE A 109 -4.84 -0.29 0.21
CA ILE A 109 -4.03 0.65 1.00
C ILE A 109 -3.78 1.88 0.15
N TYR A 110 -4.18 3.03 0.66
CA TYR A 110 -4.09 4.29 -0.06
C TYR A 110 -3.19 5.27 0.67
N SER A 111 -2.14 5.74 0.02
CA SER A 111 -1.41 6.92 0.44
C SER A 111 -1.85 8.18 -0.33
N ALA A 112 -2.66 8.00 -1.38
CA ALA A 112 -3.15 9.04 -2.25
C ALA A 112 -4.36 9.77 -1.66
N THR A 113 -4.38 11.09 -1.78
CA THR A 113 -5.53 11.93 -1.45
C THR A 113 -5.57 13.18 -2.35
N HIS A 114 -6.64 13.95 -2.25
CA HIS A 114 -6.85 15.16 -3.02
C HIS A 114 -7.25 16.33 -2.12
N PRO A 115 -6.98 17.59 -2.52
CA PRO A 115 -7.48 18.76 -1.84
C PRO A 115 -9.00 18.72 -1.66
N LEU A 116 -9.47 19.08 -0.48
CA LEU A 116 -10.92 19.10 -0.18
C LEU A 116 -11.61 20.27 -0.88
N HIS A 117 -10.93 21.40 -1.03
CA HIS A 117 -11.48 22.56 -1.73
C HIS A 117 -11.62 22.24 -3.24
N PRO A 118 -12.78 22.48 -3.86
CA PRO A 118 -13.03 22.10 -5.24
C PRO A 118 -12.10 22.77 -6.23
N ASP A 119 -11.76 24.04 -6.05
CA ASP A 119 -10.86 24.76 -6.98
C ASP A 119 -9.46 24.18 -6.97
N GLU A 120 -8.93 23.83 -5.79
CA GLU A 120 -7.62 23.17 -5.65
C GLU A 120 -7.66 21.78 -6.27
N ARG A 121 -8.70 20.98 -5.98
CA ARG A 121 -8.85 19.64 -6.54
C ARG A 121 -8.98 19.69 -8.08
N ASN A 122 -9.73 20.64 -8.60
CA ASN A 122 -9.93 20.81 -10.04
C ASN A 122 -8.69 21.36 -10.76
N SER A 123 -7.68 21.86 -10.05
CA SER A 123 -6.38 22.19 -10.63
C SER A 123 -5.62 20.96 -11.15
N GLY A 124 -6.05 19.74 -10.76
CA GLY A 124 -5.42 18.49 -11.12
C GLY A 124 -4.27 18.08 -10.19
N LYS A 125 -3.89 18.94 -9.26
CA LYS A 125 -2.84 18.62 -8.28
C LYS A 125 -3.31 17.64 -7.22
N GLU A 126 -2.37 16.82 -6.75
CA GLU A 126 -2.57 15.80 -5.74
C GLU A 126 -1.57 15.96 -4.60
N TYR A 127 -1.85 15.34 -3.48
CA TYR A 127 -0.88 15.13 -2.41
C TYR A 127 -1.14 13.78 -1.74
N GLY A 128 -0.22 13.34 -0.91
CA GLY A 128 -0.36 12.07 -0.22
C GLY A 128 0.06 12.14 1.23
N GLU A 129 -0.27 11.07 1.94
CA GLU A 129 0.16 10.87 3.31
C GLU A 129 0.67 9.43 3.44
N PRO A 130 1.90 9.22 3.97
CA PRO A 130 2.48 7.89 4.04
C PRO A 130 1.69 6.97 4.96
N VAL A 131 1.66 5.68 4.62
CA VAL A 131 1.06 4.64 5.46
C VAL A 131 2.17 3.76 6.03
N THR A 132 2.09 3.49 7.34
CA THR A 132 3.05 2.63 8.02
C THR A 132 2.33 1.50 8.74
N ILE A 133 2.77 0.27 8.54
CA ILE A 133 2.22 -0.93 9.15
C ILE A 133 3.38 -1.66 9.84
N GLY A 134 3.24 -1.92 11.13
CA GLY A 134 4.24 -2.56 11.97
C GLY A 134 4.41 -4.06 11.69
N ASP A 135 5.06 -4.75 12.62
CA ASP A 135 5.33 -6.18 12.52
C ASP A 135 4.12 -7.04 12.92
N ASN A 136 4.04 -8.27 12.37
CA ASN A 136 3.03 -9.26 12.74
C ASN A 136 1.59 -8.77 12.56
N VAL A 137 1.31 -8.03 11.50
CA VAL A 137 -0.02 -7.48 11.23
C VAL A 137 -0.77 -8.37 10.25
N TRP A 138 -2.00 -8.74 10.61
CA TRP A 138 -2.93 -9.41 9.69
C TRP A 138 -4.08 -8.49 9.32
N ILE A 139 -4.23 -8.21 8.02
CA ILE A 139 -5.29 -7.37 7.46
C ILE A 139 -6.32 -8.27 6.76
N GLY A 140 -7.53 -8.28 7.29
CA GLY A 140 -8.67 -9.07 6.81
C GLY A 140 -9.20 -8.62 5.45
N GLY A 141 -9.90 -9.54 4.76
CA GLY A 141 -10.35 -9.34 3.39
C GLY A 141 -11.21 -8.10 3.17
N GLY A 142 -10.96 -7.40 2.06
CA GLY A 142 -11.68 -6.19 1.69
C GLY A 142 -11.48 -4.99 2.62
N ALA A 143 -10.53 -5.06 3.55
CA ALA A 143 -10.22 -3.91 4.41
C ALA A 143 -9.56 -2.79 3.62
N ILE A 144 -9.81 -1.55 4.04
CA ILE A 144 -9.26 -0.34 3.44
C ILE A 144 -8.47 0.41 4.50
N ILE A 145 -7.21 0.73 4.18
CA ILE A 145 -6.34 1.57 5.02
C ILE A 145 -6.21 2.93 4.33
N ASN A 146 -6.63 3.98 5.03
CA ASN A 146 -6.64 5.34 4.52
C ASN A 146 -5.28 6.02 4.60
N PRO A 147 -5.05 7.10 3.82
CA PRO A 147 -3.83 7.90 3.88
C PRO A 147 -3.48 8.36 5.29
N GLY A 148 -2.18 8.41 5.59
CA GLY A 148 -1.64 8.91 6.86
C GLY A 148 -1.77 7.95 8.04
N VAL A 149 -2.35 6.77 7.85
CA VAL A 149 -2.57 5.82 8.94
C VAL A 149 -1.27 5.10 9.30
N THR A 150 -1.00 5.05 10.61
CA THR A 150 0.01 4.16 11.20
C THR A 150 -0.69 3.06 11.99
N ILE A 151 -0.36 1.80 11.69
CA ILE A 151 -0.80 0.60 12.41
C ILE A 151 0.42 0.05 13.16
N GLY A 152 0.29 -0.09 14.48
CA GLY A 152 1.35 -0.67 15.31
C GLY A 152 1.51 -2.17 15.13
N ASP A 153 2.39 -2.78 15.95
CA ASP A 153 2.72 -4.20 15.85
C ASP A 153 1.61 -5.10 16.43
N ASN A 154 1.57 -6.35 15.98
CA ASN A 154 0.67 -7.38 16.48
C ASN A 154 -0.81 -6.96 16.36
N VAL A 155 -1.19 -6.28 15.28
CA VAL A 155 -2.56 -5.82 15.04
C VAL A 155 -3.28 -6.79 14.12
N VAL A 156 -4.54 -7.08 14.46
CA VAL A 156 -5.46 -7.83 13.61
C VAL A 156 -6.59 -6.90 13.17
N VAL A 157 -6.63 -6.59 11.88
CA VAL A 157 -7.75 -5.87 11.27
C VAL A 157 -8.81 -6.90 10.90
N VAL A 158 -9.75 -7.12 11.80
CA VAL A 158 -10.79 -8.14 11.64
C VAL A 158 -11.97 -7.60 10.85
N GLY A 159 -12.44 -8.46 9.98
CA GLY A 159 -13.71 -8.29 9.33
C GLY A 159 -13.59 -7.73 7.92
N ALA A 160 -14.27 -8.44 7.01
CA ALA A 160 -14.44 -7.99 5.64
C ALA A 160 -15.00 -6.57 5.61
N GLY A 161 -14.32 -5.68 4.88
CA GLY A 161 -14.77 -4.30 4.70
C GLY A 161 -14.46 -3.33 5.85
N ALA A 162 -13.53 -3.65 6.77
CA ALA A 162 -13.06 -2.67 7.76
C ALA A 162 -12.40 -1.47 7.08
N VAL A 163 -12.72 -0.24 7.54
CA VAL A 163 -12.10 0.98 7.02
C VAL A 163 -11.32 1.66 8.13
N VAL A 164 -9.99 1.61 8.03
CA VAL A 164 -9.08 2.18 9.04
C VAL A 164 -8.78 3.63 8.67
N THR A 165 -9.29 4.56 9.47
CA THR A 165 -9.22 6.00 9.22
C THR A 165 -8.38 6.76 10.25
N LYS A 166 -7.80 6.06 11.23
CA LYS A 166 -6.99 6.63 12.32
C LYS A 166 -5.89 5.67 12.70
N ASN A 167 -4.85 6.21 13.33
CA ASN A 167 -3.75 5.40 13.86
C ASN A 167 -4.24 4.36 14.86
N VAL A 168 -3.60 3.21 14.82
CA VAL A 168 -3.94 2.01 15.62
C VAL A 168 -2.74 1.66 16.48
N GLN A 169 -2.94 1.57 17.79
CA GLN A 169 -1.91 1.13 18.71
C GLN A 169 -1.61 -0.38 18.55
N SER A 170 -0.44 -0.81 18.99
CA SER A 170 -0.06 -2.23 18.98
C SER A 170 -0.96 -3.11 19.85
N ASN A 171 -0.96 -4.42 19.58
CA ASN A 171 -1.59 -5.47 20.37
C ASN A 171 -3.12 -5.33 20.48
N VAL A 172 -3.78 -5.01 19.36
CA VAL A 172 -5.24 -4.87 19.31
C VAL A 172 -5.86 -5.62 18.14
N VAL A 173 -7.12 -5.94 18.30
CA VAL A 173 -8.03 -6.35 17.23
C VAL A 173 -8.96 -5.18 16.92
N ILE A 174 -9.04 -4.78 15.65
CA ILE A 174 -9.92 -3.70 15.19
C ILE A 174 -10.86 -4.19 14.09
N GLY A 175 -12.00 -3.51 13.91
CA GLY A 175 -12.93 -3.80 12.81
C GLY A 175 -14.03 -2.75 12.68
N GLY A 176 -14.82 -2.85 11.62
CA GLY A 176 -15.93 -1.96 11.29
C GLY A 176 -15.59 -0.81 10.35
N ASN A 177 -16.58 -0.01 10.00
CA ASN A 177 -16.45 1.19 9.17
C ASN A 177 -17.14 2.39 9.85
N PRO A 178 -16.40 3.37 10.40
CA PRO A 178 -14.94 3.37 10.57
C PRO A 178 -14.48 2.35 11.62
N ALA A 179 -13.27 1.81 11.46
CA ALA A 179 -12.73 0.79 12.36
C ALA A 179 -12.55 1.28 13.79
N ARG A 180 -12.83 0.39 14.75
CA ARG A 180 -12.68 0.63 16.20
C ARG A 180 -12.02 -0.57 16.85
N VAL A 181 -11.37 -0.33 17.98
CA VAL A 181 -10.83 -1.41 18.81
C VAL A 181 -11.96 -2.30 19.32
N ILE A 182 -11.86 -3.60 19.04
CA ILE A 182 -12.80 -4.63 19.47
C ILE A 182 -12.25 -5.35 20.70
N LYS A 183 -10.92 -5.60 20.70
CA LYS A 183 -10.27 -6.40 21.75
C LYS A 183 -8.80 -6.01 21.87
N GLN A 184 -8.27 -6.10 23.09
CA GLN A 184 -6.84 -6.09 23.38
C GLN A 184 -6.30 -7.52 23.23
N LEU A 185 -5.09 -7.63 22.67
CA LEU A 185 -4.34 -8.88 22.63
C LEU A 185 -3.38 -8.93 23.81
N VAL A 186 -3.27 -10.09 24.44
CA VAL A 186 -2.24 -10.39 25.41
C VAL A 186 -1.12 -11.08 24.64
N VAL A 187 -0.01 -10.41 24.49
CA VAL A 187 1.19 -10.88 23.78
C VAL A 187 2.31 -11.06 24.77
#